data_77ed120a3757aa8834ded032488edb36
#
_entry.id   77ed120a3757aa8834ded032488edb36
#
_cell.length_a   1.000
_cell.length_b   1.000
_cell.length_c   1.000
_cell.angle_alpha   90.00
_cell.angle_beta   90.00
_cell.angle_gamma   90.00
#
_symmetry.space_group_name_H-M   'P 1'
#
loop_
_entity.id
_entity.type
_entity.pdbx_description
1 polymer ?
#
loop_
_entity_poly.entity_id
_entity_poly.type
_entity_poly.pdbx_seq_one_letter_code
_entity_poly.pdbx_strand_id
1 'polypeptide(L)'
;MNFPIFLKKTGLSLVATAAWLTGCASHSTVPLYQWDAYQPQVYEYFKGQTAPQQQIDALEKALQQIRAAGNRPPPGFHAHLGMLYASVGNDSQAVQAFEAEKQSFPESSPYMDFLMKKSRQP
;
A
#
# COMPACT_ATOMS: atom_id res chain seq x y z
N MET A 1 -67.64 8.96 11.21
CA MET A 1 -66.41 8.87 11.90
C MET A 1 -65.31 9.24 10.93
N ASN A 2 -64.74 10.43 11.01
CA ASN A 2 -63.70 10.90 10.17
C ASN A 2 -62.37 10.51 10.83
N PHE A 3 -61.69 9.50 10.33
CA PHE A 3 -60.30 9.22 10.69
C PHE A 3 -59.36 10.20 9.96
N PRO A 4 -58.42 10.84 10.64
CA PRO A 4 -57.81 12.07 10.16
C PRO A 4 -56.74 11.81 9.10
N ILE A 5 -56.78 12.67 8.12
CA ILE A 5 -55.83 12.87 7.02
C ILE A 5 -54.36 13.05 7.51
N PHE A 6 -54.13 13.15 8.82
CA PHE A 6 -52.82 13.34 9.44
C PHE A 6 -51.86 12.14 9.27
N LEU A 7 -52.38 10.91 9.17
CA LEU A 7 -51.52 9.71 9.09
C LEU A 7 -50.87 9.51 7.72
N LYS A 8 -51.48 10.09 6.65
CA LYS A 8 -50.91 9.99 5.28
C LYS A 8 -49.76 10.94 5.03
N LYS A 9 -49.70 12.07 5.73
CA LYS A 9 -48.61 13.06 5.57
C LYS A 9 -47.34 12.68 6.29
N THR A 10 -47.44 11.99 7.43
CA THR A 10 -46.26 11.51 8.18
C THR A 10 -45.55 10.35 7.48
N GLY A 11 -46.30 9.44 6.82
CA GLY A 11 -45.71 8.34 6.06
C GLY A 11 -44.90 8.81 4.84
N LEU A 12 -45.37 9.82 4.14
CA LEU A 12 -44.68 10.37 2.98
C LEU A 12 -43.41 11.12 3.36
N SER A 13 -43.37 11.79 4.51
CA SER A 13 -42.21 12.49 5.02
C SER A 13 -41.09 11.52 5.45
N LEU A 14 -41.43 10.37 6.06
CA LEU A 14 -40.51 9.34 6.48
C LEU A 14 -39.82 8.64 5.27
N VAL A 15 -40.58 8.40 4.20
CA VAL A 15 -40.04 7.80 2.96
C VAL A 15 -39.10 8.77 2.25
N ALA A 16 -39.40 10.06 2.24
CA ALA A 16 -38.55 11.08 1.66
C ALA A 16 -37.22 11.23 2.40
N THR A 17 -37.23 11.13 3.75
CA THR A 17 -35.98 11.20 4.56
C THR A 17 -35.09 9.97 4.39
N ALA A 18 -35.65 8.77 4.20
CA ALA A 18 -34.92 7.55 3.98
C ALA A 18 -34.20 7.56 2.62
N ALA A 19 -34.69 8.24 1.59
CA ALA A 19 -34.07 8.32 0.28
C ALA A 19 -32.74 9.12 0.26
N TRP A 20 -32.53 10.00 1.26
CA TRP A 20 -31.30 10.80 1.36
C TRP A 20 -30.14 10.05 2.04
N LEU A 21 -30.38 8.91 2.68
CA LEU A 21 -29.39 8.12 3.41
C LEU A 21 -28.70 7.03 2.55
N THR A 22 -29.16 6.80 1.32
CA THR A 22 -28.58 5.77 0.43
C THR A 22 -27.40 6.25 -0.40
N GLY A 23 -26.86 7.44 -0.13
CA GLY A 23 -25.80 8.08 -0.92
C GLY A 23 -24.37 7.53 -0.75
N CYS A 24 -24.13 6.53 0.10
CA CYS A 24 -22.82 5.91 0.28
C CYS A 24 -22.76 4.54 -0.40
N ALA A 25 -23.00 4.46 -1.70
CA ALA A 25 -22.59 3.31 -2.48
C ALA A 25 -21.06 3.41 -2.62
N SER A 26 -20.34 2.67 -1.78
CA SER A 26 -18.90 2.50 -1.92
C SER A 26 -18.62 1.84 -3.28
N HIS A 27 -18.20 2.63 -4.25
CA HIS A 27 -17.55 2.11 -5.42
C HIS A 27 -16.26 1.45 -4.93
N SER A 28 -16.17 0.13 -4.99
CA SER A 28 -14.93 -0.59 -4.80
C SER A 28 -14.03 -0.27 -5.99
N THR A 29 -13.24 0.80 -5.88
CA THR A 29 -12.18 1.09 -6.82
C THR A 29 -11.12 0.02 -6.68
N VAL A 30 -10.76 -0.64 -7.79
CA VAL A 30 -9.62 -1.56 -7.80
C VAL A 30 -8.39 -0.78 -7.33
N PRO A 31 -7.73 -1.22 -6.25
CA PRO A 31 -6.57 -0.50 -5.74
C PRO A 31 -5.44 -0.50 -6.78
N LEU A 32 -4.78 0.64 -6.96
CA LEU A 32 -3.64 0.79 -7.89
C LEU A 32 -2.45 -0.10 -7.51
N TYR A 33 -2.29 -0.39 -6.23
CA TYR A 33 -1.18 -1.14 -5.66
C TYR A 33 -1.67 -2.15 -4.64
N GLN A 34 -0.93 -3.25 -4.48
CA GLN A 34 -1.19 -4.24 -3.44
C GLN A 34 -0.31 -3.94 -2.22
N TRP A 35 -0.93 -3.49 -1.14
CA TRP A 35 -0.27 -3.01 0.08
C TRP A 35 -0.08 -4.06 1.16
N ASP A 36 -0.92 -5.09 1.19
CA ASP A 36 -1.21 -5.97 2.33
C ASP A 36 0.04 -6.51 3.04
N ALA A 37 1.02 -6.95 2.29
CA ALA A 37 2.24 -7.54 2.85
C ALA A 37 3.34 -6.50 3.14
N TYR A 38 3.26 -5.29 2.60
CA TYR A 38 4.30 -4.26 2.74
C TYR A 38 4.22 -3.51 4.08
N GLN A 39 3.04 -3.09 4.48
CA GLN A 39 2.85 -2.29 5.69
C GLN A 39 3.34 -2.99 6.97
N PRO A 40 3.05 -4.29 7.20
CA PRO A 40 3.61 -5.02 8.33
C PRO A 40 5.14 -5.01 8.35
N GLN A 41 5.82 -5.14 7.21
CA GLN A 41 7.28 -5.15 7.15
C GLN A 41 7.88 -3.77 7.45
N VAL A 42 7.25 -2.69 7.02
CA VAL A 42 7.65 -1.33 7.41
C VAL A 42 7.55 -1.14 8.93
N TYR A 43 6.48 -1.64 9.53
CA TYR A 43 6.31 -1.60 10.99
C TYR A 43 7.40 -2.40 11.73
N GLU A 44 7.70 -3.63 11.27
CA GLU A 44 8.76 -4.47 11.85
C GLU A 44 10.15 -3.82 11.72
N TYR A 45 10.42 -3.15 10.61
CA TYR A 45 11.66 -2.40 10.41
C TYR A 45 11.83 -1.31 11.47
N PHE A 46 10.79 -0.51 11.73
CA PHE A 46 10.86 0.55 12.74
C PHE A 46 10.91 0.04 14.17
N LYS A 47 10.35 -1.13 14.45
CA LYS A 47 10.49 -1.79 15.76
C LYS A 47 11.92 -2.26 16.03
N GLY A 48 12.69 -2.58 15.02
CA GLY A 48 14.06 -3.07 15.15
C GLY A 48 14.20 -4.42 15.87
N GLN A 49 13.13 -5.20 15.94
CA GLN A 49 13.09 -6.50 16.63
C GLN A 49 13.23 -7.69 15.70
N THR A 50 12.93 -7.50 14.41
CA THR A 50 13.00 -8.55 13.39
C THR A 50 14.30 -8.43 12.62
N ALA A 51 15.02 -9.55 12.47
CA ALA A 51 16.27 -9.57 11.71
C ALA A 51 16.05 -9.13 10.24
N PRO A 52 16.97 -8.34 9.67
CA PRO A 52 16.82 -7.85 8.29
C PRO A 52 16.60 -8.97 7.26
N GLN A 53 17.26 -10.12 7.43
CA GLN A 53 17.06 -11.26 6.52
C GLN A 53 15.64 -11.79 6.54
N GLN A 54 14.99 -11.87 7.70
CA GLN A 54 13.59 -12.31 7.79
C GLN A 54 12.64 -11.32 7.09
N GLN A 55 12.94 -10.02 7.18
CA GLN A 55 12.18 -8.99 6.49
C GLN A 55 12.36 -9.09 4.97
N ILE A 56 13.59 -9.35 4.50
CA ILE A 56 13.90 -9.61 3.08
C ILE A 56 13.07 -10.78 2.57
N ASP A 57 13.12 -11.93 3.25
CA ASP A 57 12.40 -13.14 2.84
C ASP A 57 10.89 -12.89 2.75
N ALA A 58 10.33 -12.14 3.71
CA ALA A 58 8.92 -11.78 3.72
C ALA A 58 8.54 -10.85 2.54
N LEU A 59 9.38 -9.86 2.24
CA LEU A 59 9.14 -8.93 1.12
C LEU A 59 9.32 -9.61 -0.24
N GLU A 60 10.33 -10.47 -0.40
CA GLU A 60 10.52 -11.26 -1.63
C GLU A 60 9.31 -12.15 -1.92
N LYS A 61 8.82 -12.86 -0.90
CA LYS A 61 7.60 -13.66 -1.01
C LYS A 61 6.39 -12.81 -1.38
N ALA A 62 6.24 -11.65 -0.75
CA ALA A 62 5.18 -10.71 -1.06
C ALA A 62 5.26 -10.22 -2.51
N LEU A 63 6.45 -9.88 -2.99
CA LEU A 63 6.68 -9.44 -4.36
C LEU A 63 6.30 -10.51 -5.39
N GLN A 64 6.62 -11.78 -5.11
CA GLN A 64 6.20 -12.90 -5.95
C GLN A 64 4.67 -13.03 -6.00
N GLN A 65 3.99 -12.88 -4.88
CA GLN A 65 2.52 -12.93 -4.80
C GLN A 65 1.87 -11.77 -5.55
N ILE A 66 2.40 -10.55 -5.39
CA ILE A 66 1.93 -9.35 -6.10
C ILE A 66 2.03 -9.57 -7.62
N ARG A 67 3.17 -10.06 -8.09
CA ARG A 67 3.41 -10.34 -9.52
C ARG A 67 2.51 -11.47 -10.05
N ALA A 68 2.35 -12.54 -9.29
CA ALA A 68 1.48 -13.66 -9.66
C ALA A 68 0.01 -13.24 -9.78
N ALA A 69 -0.42 -12.26 -8.98
CA ALA A 69 -1.76 -11.69 -9.05
C ALA A 69 -1.92 -10.64 -10.18
N GLY A 70 -0.85 -10.32 -10.94
CA GLY A 70 -0.87 -9.27 -11.96
C GLY A 70 -0.96 -7.85 -11.38
N ASN A 71 -0.70 -7.69 -10.08
CA ASN A 71 -0.76 -6.42 -9.38
C ASN A 71 0.61 -5.73 -9.36
N ARG A 72 0.62 -4.49 -8.85
CA ARG A 72 1.84 -3.68 -8.72
C ARG A 72 2.20 -3.49 -7.24
N PRO A 73 3.50 -3.57 -6.87
CA PRO A 73 3.94 -3.18 -5.54
C PRO A 73 3.75 -1.67 -5.33
N PRO A 74 3.51 -1.24 -4.09
CA PRO A 74 3.35 0.18 -3.79
C PRO A 74 4.68 0.95 -3.88
N PRO A 75 4.61 2.30 -4.00
CA PRO A 75 5.78 3.16 -3.91
C PRO A 75 6.56 2.91 -2.62
N GLY A 76 7.88 2.84 -2.72
CA GLY A 76 8.76 2.58 -1.59
C GLY A 76 9.03 1.10 -1.30
N PHE A 77 8.29 0.18 -1.92
CA PHE A 77 8.47 -1.26 -1.70
C PHE A 77 9.90 -1.72 -2.08
N HIS A 78 10.31 -1.41 -3.30
CA HIS A 78 11.64 -1.76 -3.78
C HIS A 78 12.75 -0.96 -3.08
N ALA A 79 12.47 0.30 -2.71
CA ALA A 79 13.42 1.11 -1.94
C ALA A 79 13.69 0.49 -0.56
N HIS A 80 12.64 0.06 0.15
CA HIS A 80 12.78 -0.61 1.45
C HIS A 80 13.54 -1.94 1.33
N LEU A 81 13.20 -2.76 0.35
CA LEU A 81 13.92 -4.01 0.07
C LEU A 81 15.40 -3.75 -0.22
N GLY A 82 15.70 -2.71 -1.01
CA GLY A 82 17.06 -2.28 -1.29
C GLY A 82 17.84 -1.84 -0.04
N MET A 83 17.22 -1.10 0.87
CA MET A 83 17.83 -0.72 2.15
C MET A 83 18.13 -1.95 3.03
N LEU A 84 17.23 -2.93 3.06
CA LEU A 84 17.46 -4.18 3.80
C LEU A 84 18.61 -4.99 3.20
N TYR A 85 18.69 -5.13 1.88
CA TYR A 85 19.83 -5.78 1.22
C TYR A 85 21.16 -5.08 1.54
N ALA A 86 21.19 -3.74 1.49
CA ALA A 86 22.37 -2.98 1.85
C ALA A 86 22.77 -3.21 3.32
N SER A 87 21.80 -3.34 4.22
CA SER A 87 22.08 -3.57 5.65
C SER A 87 22.70 -4.94 5.96
N VAL A 88 22.50 -5.91 5.09
CA VAL A 88 23.12 -7.25 5.19
C VAL A 88 24.35 -7.41 4.28
N GLY A 89 24.84 -6.33 3.66
CA GLY A 89 26.00 -6.32 2.80
C GLY A 89 25.78 -6.90 1.39
N ASN A 90 24.50 -7.04 0.98
CA ASN A 90 24.17 -7.51 -0.36
C ASN A 90 23.95 -6.32 -1.33
N ASP A 91 25.05 -5.62 -1.61
CA ASP A 91 25.03 -4.37 -2.40
C ASP A 91 24.53 -4.58 -3.83
N SER A 92 24.77 -5.74 -4.41
CA SER A 92 24.30 -6.08 -5.75
C SER A 92 22.77 -6.09 -5.82
N GLN A 93 22.11 -6.75 -4.87
CA GLN A 93 20.65 -6.81 -4.79
C GLN A 93 20.08 -5.44 -4.37
N ALA A 94 20.79 -4.71 -3.51
CA ALA A 94 20.39 -3.36 -3.12
C ALA A 94 20.29 -2.43 -4.34
N VAL A 95 21.30 -2.41 -5.19
CA VAL A 95 21.31 -1.61 -6.43
C VAL A 95 20.17 -2.02 -7.36
N GLN A 96 19.95 -3.33 -7.56
CA GLN A 96 18.86 -3.82 -8.41
C GLN A 96 17.48 -3.37 -7.89
N ALA A 97 17.28 -3.42 -6.57
CA ALA A 97 16.04 -2.99 -5.95
C ALA A 97 15.83 -1.46 -6.09
N PHE A 98 16.87 -0.65 -5.87
CA PHE A 98 16.79 0.80 -6.07
C PHE A 98 16.51 1.18 -7.53
N GLU A 99 17.10 0.49 -8.49
CA GLU A 99 16.79 0.70 -9.90
C GLU A 99 15.35 0.29 -10.25
N ALA A 100 14.82 -0.78 -9.66
CA ALA A 100 13.43 -1.19 -9.83
C ALA A 100 12.45 -0.13 -9.28
N GLU A 101 12.79 0.51 -8.15
CA GLU A 101 12.00 1.62 -7.62
C GLU A 101 11.99 2.81 -8.59
N LYS A 102 13.16 3.22 -9.10
CA LYS A 102 13.28 4.30 -10.10
C LYS A 102 12.47 4.03 -11.37
N GLN A 103 12.49 2.79 -11.85
CA GLN A 103 11.73 2.39 -13.05
C GLN A 103 10.23 2.46 -12.80
N SER A 104 9.78 2.08 -11.63
CA SER A 104 8.35 2.07 -11.25
C SER A 104 7.85 3.46 -10.87
N PHE A 105 8.71 4.28 -10.26
CA PHE A 105 8.43 5.60 -9.70
C PHE A 105 9.58 6.56 -10.01
N PRO A 106 9.61 7.14 -11.22
CA PRO A 106 10.73 8.00 -11.67
C PRO A 106 11.03 9.19 -10.75
N GLU A 107 10.02 9.68 -10.05
CA GLU A 107 10.15 10.75 -9.05
C GLU A 107 11.03 10.38 -7.86
N SER A 108 11.24 9.08 -7.61
CA SER A 108 12.13 8.59 -6.55
C SER A 108 13.62 8.68 -6.91
N SER A 109 13.95 8.93 -8.18
CA SER A 109 15.31 8.83 -8.72
C SER A 109 16.37 9.60 -7.91
N PRO A 110 16.15 10.87 -7.49
CA PRO A 110 17.18 11.59 -6.74
C PRO A 110 17.56 10.91 -5.43
N TYR A 111 16.56 10.33 -4.75
CA TYR A 111 16.79 9.65 -3.48
C TYR A 111 17.41 8.25 -3.67
N MET A 112 16.97 7.51 -4.67
CA MET A 112 17.56 6.20 -5.00
C MET A 112 19.03 6.35 -5.43
N ASP A 113 19.35 7.36 -6.23
CA ASP A 113 20.74 7.65 -6.61
C ASP A 113 21.62 7.99 -5.40
N PHE A 114 21.06 8.72 -4.43
CA PHE A 114 21.74 9.00 -3.16
C PHE A 114 22.03 7.71 -2.38
N LEU A 115 21.05 6.83 -2.24
CA LEU A 115 21.22 5.54 -1.52
C LEU A 115 22.24 4.64 -2.22
N MET A 116 22.23 4.56 -3.54
CA MET A 116 23.20 3.78 -4.31
C MET A 116 24.62 4.30 -4.18
N LYS A 117 24.82 5.60 -4.07
CA LYS A 117 26.15 6.18 -3.79
C LYS A 117 26.64 5.81 -2.40
N LYS A 118 25.73 5.83 -1.41
CA LYS A 118 26.05 5.51 -0.02
C LYS A 118 26.41 4.02 0.16
N SER A 119 25.73 3.10 -0.53
CA SER A 119 26.00 1.67 -0.44
C SER A 119 27.31 1.25 -1.13
N ARG A 120 27.87 2.10 -2.01
CA ARG A 120 29.15 1.85 -2.70
C ARG A 120 30.37 2.42 -1.97
N GLN A 121 30.16 3.14 -0.88
CA GLN A 121 31.26 3.68 -0.08
C GLN A 121 31.63 2.66 1.00
N PRO A 122 32.92 2.22 1.05
CA PRO A 122 33.40 1.29 2.07
C PRO A 122 33.37 1.89 3.47
#